data_46abc02315bbb1f533ed407781490b52
#
_entry.id   46abc02315bbb1f533ed407781490b52
#
_cell.length_a   1.000
_cell.length_b   1.000
_cell.length_c   1.000
_cell.angle_alpha   90.00
_cell.angle_beta   90.00
_cell.angle_gamma   90.00
#
_symmetry.space_group_name_H-M   'P 1'
#
loop_
_entity.id
_entity.type
_entity.pdbx_description
1 polymer ?
#
loop_
_entity_poly.entity_id
_entity_poly.type
_entity_poly.pdbx_seq_one_letter_code
_entity_poly.pdbx_strand_id
1 'polypeptide(L)'
;VKELVAALEAGLVVAAATESFFGLLADATSSAALDTLLRVKPRGADKGIPLILPDAQSWELLVPEVLPGARALADALWPGALSIALPARAGLDRRVTLDGSVAVRLPPASPAAELARRFGKPLTATSANLPGDAPTTDDASVLAQLGHAVTSGLLLVLPGKSPGGLPSTLVDVGRERSRIVREGRVPRARVAEVLATAGARLDEAGLPS
;
A
#
# COMPACT_ATOMS: atom_id res chain seq x y z
N VAL A 1 -20.79 3.09 -0.37
CA VAL A 1 -19.52 3.80 -0.10
C VAL A 1 -19.55 4.55 1.22
N LYS A 2 -20.64 5.31 1.56
CA LYS A 2 -20.75 6.03 2.87
C LYS A 2 -20.58 5.08 4.06
N GLU A 3 -21.23 3.93 4.04
CA GLU A 3 -21.14 2.91 5.10
C GLU A 3 -19.71 2.37 5.29
N LEU A 4 -18.96 2.20 4.17
CA LEU A 4 -17.58 1.75 4.24
C LEU A 4 -16.63 2.82 4.80
N VAL A 5 -16.87 4.08 4.47
CA VAL A 5 -16.13 5.21 5.08
C VAL A 5 -16.41 5.27 6.56
N ALA A 6 -17.67 5.17 6.98
CA ALA A 6 -18.04 5.12 8.40
C ALA A 6 -17.42 3.93 9.13
N ALA A 7 -17.31 2.77 8.47
CA ALA A 7 -16.61 1.60 9.03
C ALA A 7 -15.11 1.88 9.25
N LEU A 8 -14.44 2.51 8.29
CA LEU A 8 -13.03 2.93 8.45
C LEU A 8 -12.86 3.95 9.58
N GLU A 9 -13.78 4.93 9.71
CA GLU A 9 -13.80 5.89 10.80
C GLU A 9 -14.01 5.23 12.17
N ALA A 10 -14.80 4.14 12.21
CA ALA A 10 -14.99 3.31 13.41
C ALA A 10 -13.82 2.37 13.71
N GLY A 11 -12.73 2.40 12.94
CA GLY A 11 -11.55 1.57 13.13
C GLY A 11 -11.69 0.13 12.63
N LEU A 12 -12.70 -0.14 11.79
CA LEU A 12 -12.87 -1.44 11.15
C LEU A 12 -12.01 -1.55 9.89
N VAL A 13 -11.88 -2.77 9.38
CA VAL A 13 -11.16 -3.07 8.14
C VAL A 13 -12.15 -3.23 6.99
N VAL A 14 -11.77 -2.73 5.81
CA VAL A 14 -12.54 -2.94 4.57
C VAL A 14 -11.67 -3.68 3.57
N ALA A 15 -12.17 -4.80 3.02
CA ALA A 15 -11.58 -5.45 1.87
C ALA A 15 -12.17 -4.89 0.59
N ALA A 16 -11.32 -4.39 -0.31
CA ALA A 16 -11.76 -3.83 -1.58
C ALA A 16 -10.79 -4.17 -2.73
N ALA A 17 -11.34 -4.23 -3.94
CA ALA A 17 -10.58 -4.45 -5.16
C ALA A 17 -9.60 -3.31 -5.43
N THR A 18 -8.36 -3.66 -5.76
CA THR A 18 -7.35 -2.75 -6.30
C THR A 18 -7.14 -3.03 -7.80
N GLU A 19 -6.15 -2.41 -8.39
CA GLU A 19 -5.75 -2.68 -9.78
C GLU A 19 -5.08 -4.05 -9.98
N SER A 20 -4.82 -4.80 -8.91
CA SER A 20 -4.19 -6.14 -8.98
C SER A 20 -4.96 -7.17 -8.17
N PHE A 21 -5.01 -7.06 -6.86
CA PHE A 21 -5.65 -8.00 -5.94
C PHE A 21 -6.58 -7.26 -4.98
N PHE A 22 -7.36 -7.99 -4.19
CA PHE A 22 -8.06 -7.36 -3.07
C PHE A 22 -7.05 -6.92 -1.99
N GLY A 23 -7.29 -5.72 -1.46
CA GLY A 23 -6.52 -5.15 -0.36
C GLY A 23 -7.34 -5.02 0.92
N LEU A 24 -6.70 -5.18 2.06
CA LEU A 24 -7.25 -4.82 3.37
C LEU A 24 -6.89 -3.37 3.68
N LEU A 25 -7.93 -2.55 3.82
CA LEU A 25 -7.88 -1.13 4.06
C LEU A 25 -8.27 -0.84 5.51
N ALA A 26 -7.43 -0.11 6.23
CA ALA A 26 -7.68 0.40 7.56
C ALA A 26 -7.08 1.81 7.67
N ASP A 27 -7.59 2.66 8.56
CA ASP A 27 -7.00 3.97 8.84
C ASP A 27 -5.54 3.81 9.31
N ALA A 28 -4.59 4.18 8.46
CA ALA A 28 -3.16 4.06 8.77
C ALA A 28 -2.69 5.02 9.87
N THR A 29 -3.51 6.01 10.24
CA THR A 29 -3.22 7.00 11.28
C THR A 29 -3.80 6.61 12.64
N SER A 30 -4.59 5.52 12.71
CA SER A 30 -5.24 5.02 13.93
C SER A 30 -4.59 3.73 14.42
N SER A 31 -3.95 3.78 15.59
CA SER A 31 -3.37 2.60 16.22
C SER A 31 -4.43 1.51 16.47
N ALA A 32 -5.65 1.89 16.87
CA ALA A 32 -6.76 0.96 17.06
C ALA A 32 -7.20 0.27 15.76
N ALA A 33 -7.24 1.01 14.63
CA ALA A 33 -7.53 0.41 13.33
C ALA A 33 -6.43 -0.56 12.87
N LEU A 34 -5.18 -0.24 13.15
CA LEU A 34 -4.05 -1.14 12.88
C LEU A 34 -4.08 -2.39 13.77
N ASP A 35 -4.52 -2.29 15.03
CA ASP A 35 -4.77 -3.45 15.90
C ASP A 35 -5.88 -4.33 15.31
N THR A 36 -6.98 -3.72 14.84
CA THR A 36 -8.06 -4.45 14.16
C THR A 36 -7.54 -5.17 12.92
N LEU A 37 -6.73 -4.50 12.09
CA LEU A 37 -6.12 -5.11 10.90
C LEU A 37 -5.28 -6.34 11.25
N LEU A 38 -4.46 -6.29 12.30
CA LEU A 38 -3.65 -7.44 12.73
C LEU A 38 -4.49 -8.59 13.31
N ARG A 39 -5.67 -8.31 13.85
CA ARG A 39 -6.64 -9.35 14.25
C ARG A 39 -7.28 -10.01 13.04
N VAL A 40 -7.58 -9.25 11.97
CA VAL A 40 -8.09 -9.77 10.70
C VAL A 40 -7.04 -10.60 9.97
N LYS A 41 -5.81 -10.08 9.90
CA LYS A 41 -4.68 -10.73 9.22
C LYS A 41 -3.42 -10.64 10.09
N PRO A 42 -3.12 -11.66 10.89
CA PRO A 42 -1.86 -11.74 11.60
C PRO A 42 -0.67 -11.65 10.63
N ARG A 43 0.33 -10.85 10.95
CA ARG A 43 1.58 -10.74 10.17
C ARG A 43 2.77 -10.43 11.08
N GLY A 44 3.96 -10.86 10.65
CA GLY A 44 5.19 -10.57 11.38
C GLY A 44 5.54 -9.07 11.35
N ALA A 45 6.27 -8.64 12.38
CA ALA A 45 6.75 -7.27 12.50
C ALA A 45 7.88 -6.93 11.50
N ASP A 46 8.37 -7.94 10.78
CA ASP A 46 9.44 -7.88 9.78
C ASP A 46 9.01 -7.27 8.43
N LYS A 47 7.73 -6.94 8.30
CA LYS A 47 7.15 -6.39 7.04
C LYS A 47 6.28 -5.19 7.35
N GLY A 48 6.76 -3.99 7.07
CA GLY A 48 5.95 -2.78 7.13
C GLY A 48 4.69 -2.90 6.27
N ILE A 49 3.58 -2.33 6.74
CA ILE A 49 2.32 -2.33 5.99
C ILE A 49 2.36 -1.18 4.98
N PRO A 50 2.30 -1.45 3.65
CA PRO A 50 2.28 -0.38 2.67
C PRO A 50 0.98 0.41 2.74
N LEU A 51 1.04 1.69 2.34
CA LEU A 51 -0.08 2.62 2.39
C LEU A 51 -0.51 3.04 0.98
N ILE A 52 -1.81 3.25 0.80
CA ILE A 52 -2.37 3.99 -0.33
C ILE A 52 -2.77 5.38 0.11
N LEU A 53 -2.52 6.34 -0.76
CA LEU A 53 -2.76 7.76 -0.52
C LEU A 53 -4.11 8.18 -1.11
N PRO A 54 -4.83 9.11 -0.46
CA PRO A 54 -6.05 9.70 -1.01
C PRO A 54 -5.75 10.64 -2.20
N ASP A 55 -4.59 11.30 -2.17
CA ASP A 55 -4.10 12.24 -3.19
C ASP A 55 -2.56 12.29 -3.19
N ALA A 56 -2.00 12.99 -4.20
CA ALA A 56 -0.55 13.05 -4.39
C ALA A 56 0.20 13.88 -3.33
N GLN A 57 -0.48 14.76 -2.59
CA GLN A 57 0.14 15.61 -1.58
C GLN A 57 0.21 14.92 -0.20
N SER A 58 -0.66 13.95 0.04
CA SER A 58 -0.80 13.30 1.36
C SER A 58 0.45 12.58 1.85
N TRP A 59 1.40 12.23 0.98
CA TRP A 59 2.67 11.63 1.41
C TRP A 59 3.55 12.59 2.23
N GLU A 60 3.39 13.89 2.04
CA GLU A 60 4.13 14.91 2.80
C GLU A 60 3.81 14.88 4.31
N LEU A 61 2.69 14.28 4.68
CA LEU A 61 2.33 14.03 6.08
C LEU A 61 3.12 12.84 6.68
N LEU A 62 3.61 11.94 5.84
CA LEU A 62 4.21 10.67 6.22
C LEU A 62 5.74 10.69 6.18
N VAL A 63 6.33 11.61 5.42
CA VAL A 63 7.78 11.73 5.25
C VAL A 63 8.26 13.11 5.67
N PRO A 64 9.49 13.25 6.21
CA PRO A 64 10.05 14.56 6.56
C PRO A 64 10.41 15.39 5.33
N GLU A 65 10.75 14.72 4.24
CA GLU A 65 11.19 15.31 2.98
C GLU A 65 10.83 14.38 1.81
N VAL A 66 10.36 14.96 0.70
CA VAL A 66 10.18 14.24 -0.56
C VAL A 66 11.44 14.38 -1.41
N LEU A 67 12.21 13.32 -1.50
CA LEU A 67 13.46 13.30 -2.26
C LEU A 67 13.23 13.53 -3.77
N PRO A 68 14.15 14.18 -4.50
CA PRO A 68 13.97 14.47 -5.94
C PRO A 68 13.67 13.23 -6.79
N GLY A 69 14.36 12.10 -6.56
CA GLY A 69 14.09 10.83 -7.24
C GLY A 69 12.68 10.29 -6.97
N ALA A 70 12.17 10.44 -5.75
CA ALA A 70 10.82 10.03 -5.39
C ALA A 70 9.77 10.93 -6.07
N ARG A 71 10.00 12.25 -6.12
CA ARG A 71 9.14 13.19 -6.82
C ARG A 71 9.06 12.84 -8.30
N ALA A 72 10.20 12.63 -8.96
CA ALA A 72 10.24 12.26 -10.38
C ALA A 72 9.50 10.95 -10.67
N LEU A 73 9.67 9.93 -9.80
CA LEU A 73 8.95 8.66 -9.92
C LEU A 73 7.44 8.85 -9.76
N ALA A 74 7.02 9.65 -8.78
CA ALA A 74 5.61 9.95 -8.56
C ALA A 74 4.99 10.71 -9.74
N ASP A 75 5.62 11.78 -10.21
CA ASP A 75 5.14 12.61 -11.31
C ASP A 75 5.01 11.82 -12.63
N ALA A 76 5.91 10.84 -12.86
CA ALA A 76 5.92 10.03 -14.07
C ALA A 76 5.02 8.79 -14.01
N LEU A 77 4.75 8.22 -12.81
CA LEU A 77 4.20 6.88 -12.66
C LEU A 77 2.99 6.79 -11.71
N TRP A 78 2.56 7.89 -11.10
CA TRP A 78 1.34 7.99 -10.32
C TRP A 78 0.26 8.82 -11.04
N PRO A 79 -1.01 8.45 -10.89
CA PRO A 79 -1.55 7.24 -10.24
C PRO A 79 -1.12 5.97 -10.97
N GLY A 80 -0.62 4.96 -10.22
CA GLY A 80 -0.09 3.76 -10.86
C GLY A 80 0.35 2.64 -9.93
N ALA A 81 0.87 1.58 -10.54
CA ALA A 81 1.33 0.38 -9.85
C ALA A 81 2.78 0.51 -9.34
N LEU A 82 3.13 1.67 -8.78
CA LEU A 82 4.41 1.94 -8.17
C LEU A 82 4.23 2.30 -6.69
N SER A 83 4.90 1.59 -5.81
CA SER A 83 5.07 1.93 -4.40
C SER A 83 6.46 2.52 -4.19
N ILE A 84 6.55 3.62 -3.45
CA ILE A 84 7.79 4.31 -3.14
C ILE A 84 8.00 4.24 -1.63
N ALA A 85 9.12 3.67 -1.20
CA ALA A 85 9.56 3.70 0.19
C ALA A 85 10.51 4.88 0.40
N LEU A 86 10.28 5.62 1.47
CA LEU A 86 11.02 6.82 1.85
C LEU A 86 11.25 6.81 3.36
N PRO A 87 12.28 7.54 3.87
CA PRO A 87 12.44 7.75 5.29
C PRO A 87 11.14 8.24 5.93
N ALA A 88 10.68 7.55 6.95
CA ALA A 88 9.44 7.84 7.63
C ALA A 88 9.56 9.06 8.55
N ARG A 89 8.50 9.86 8.64
CA ARG A 89 8.41 10.92 9.66
C ARG A 89 8.40 10.28 11.06
N ALA A 90 9.07 10.91 12.00
CA ALA A 90 9.04 10.47 13.40
C ALA A 90 7.59 10.45 13.94
N GLY A 91 7.29 9.43 14.75
CA GLY A 91 5.97 9.29 15.37
C GLY A 91 4.95 8.47 14.56
N LEU A 92 5.28 8.00 13.36
CA LEU A 92 4.45 7.01 12.66
C LEU A 92 4.45 5.69 13.43
N ASP A 93 3.31 4.99 13.37
CA ASP A 93 3.17 3.67 13.97
C ASP A 93 4.16 2.67 13.34
N ARG A 94 4.82 1.88 14.19
CA ARG A 94 5.84 0.92 13.74
C ARG A 94 5.31 -0.14 12.77
N ARG A 95 4.02 -0.41 12.78
CA ARG A 95 3.37 -1.36 11.87
C ARG A 95 3.34 -0.89 10.42
N VAL A 96 3.34 0.41 10.19
CA VAL A 96 3.36 1.00 8.84
C VAL A 96 4.78 1.39 8.39
N THR A 97 5.78 1.14 9.23
CA THR A 97 7.19 1.42 8.90
C THR A 97 8.01 0.14 8.89
N LEU A 98 9.10 0.12 8.15
CA LEU A 98 10.12 -0.92 8.15
C LEU A 98 11.49 -0.27 8.04
N ASP A 99 12.40 -0.58 8.95
CA ASP A 99 13.76 -0.02 8.99
C ASP A 99 13.78 1.52 8.87
N GLY A 100 12.82 2.18 9.52
CA GLY A 100 12.67 3.63 9.49
C GLY A 100 12.10 4.21 8.19
N SER A 101 11.62 3.37 7.27
CA SER A 101 10.98 3.79 6.00
C SER A 101 9.49 3.48 6.00
N VAL A 102 8.71 4.28 5.28
CA VAL A 102 7.30 4.05 4.97
C VAL A 102 7.10 3.88 3.47
N ALA A 103 6.36 2.84 3.06
CA ALA A 103 6.04 2.59 1.66
C ALA A 103 4.66 3.15 1.32
N VAL A 104 4.60 4.05 0.34
CA VAL A 104 3.38 4.75 -0.07
C VAL A 104 3.11 4.60 -1.56
N ARG A 105 1.85 4.68 -1.95
CA ARG A 105 1.42 4.60 -3.35
C ARG A 105 0.16 5.43 -3.59
N LEU A 106 0.11 6.14 -4.70
CA LEU A 106 -1.15 6.68 -5.24
C LEU A 106 -1.69 5.67 -6.27
N PRO A 107 -2.72 4.87 -5.92
CA PRO A 107 -3.21 3.82 -6.80
C PRO A 107 -3.98 4.39 -8.00
N PRO A 108 -4.03 3.69 -9.15
CA PRO A 108 -4.92 4.05 -10.24
C PRO A 108 -6.38 3.83 -9.83
N ALA A 109 -7.31 4.29 -10.67
CA ALA A 109 -8.75 4.17 -10.43
C ALA A 109 -9.14 2.73 -10.06
N SER A 110 -9.71 2.56 -8.88
CA SER A 110 -10.16 1.29 -8.31
C SER A 110 -11.10 1.56 -7.14
N PRO A 111 -11.92 0.57 -6.70
CA PRO A 111 -12.71 0.71 -5.47
C PRO A 111 -11.89 1.11 -4.24
N ALA A 112 -10.69 0.57 -4.07
CA ALA A 112 -9.79 0.92 -2.98
C ALA A 112 -9.30 2.38 -3.08
N ALA A 113 -8.96 2.87 -4.30
CA ALA A 113 -8.58 4.25 -4.54
C ALA A 113 -9.72 5.22 -4.21
N GLU A 114 -10.94 4.89 -4.62
CA GLU A 114 -12.12 5.70 -4.33
C GLU A 114 -12.43 5.78 -2.82
N LEU A 115 -12.25 4.66 -2.09
CA LEU A 115 -12.37 4.66 -0.64
C LEU A 115 -11.31 5.55 0.02
N ALA A 116 -10.04 5.45 -0.39
CA ALA A 116 -8.96 6.30 0.13
C ALA A 116 -9.27 7.78 -0.10
N ARG A 117 -9.67 8.14 -1.33
CA ARG A 117 -10.03 9.51 -1.69
C ARG A 117 -11.20 10.05 -0.84
N ARG A 118 -12.24 9.25 -0.60
CA ARG A 118 -13.40 9.66 0.20
C ARG A 118 -13.12 9.71 1.70
N PHE A 119 -12.25 8.82 2.17
CA PHE A 119 -11.83 8.81 3.56
C PHE A 119 -10.90 9.99 3.89
N GLY A 120 -10.12 10.47 2.91
CA GLY A 120 -9.29 11.66 3.02
C GLY A 120 -8.00 11.49 3.83
N LYS A 121 -7.67 10.25 4.23
CA LYS A 121 -6.43 9.90 4.95
C LYS A 121 -5.77 8.68 4.31
N PRO A 122 -4.45 8.46 4.54
CA PRO A 122 -3.77 7.24 4.12
C PRO A 122 -4.45 5.99 4.69
N LEU A 123 -4.68 5.00 3.83
CA LEU A 123 -5.18 3.68 4.22
C LEU A 123 -4.09 2.63 4.04
N THR A 124 -4.12 1.58 4.85
CA THR A 124 -3.29 0.39 4.63
C THR A 124 -3.65 -0.29 3.31
N ALA A 125 -2.72 -1.03 2.71
CA ALA A 125 -2.95 -1.78 1.46
C ALA A 125 -2.17 -3.11 1.46
N THR A 126 -2.41 -3.94 2.47
CA THR A 126 -1.93 -5.33 2.43
C THR A 126 -2.94 -6.22 1.71
N SER A 127 -2.49 -7.29 1.05
CA SER A 127 -3.37 -8.21 0.32
C SER A 127 -4.40 -8.89 1.24
N ALA A 128 -5.62 -9.09 0.75
CA ALA A 128 -6.73 -9.68 1.50
C ALA A 128 -6.72 -11.22 1.47
N ASN A 129 -5.63 -11.82 1.96
CA ASN A 129 -5.43 -13.27 2.08
C ASN A 129 -4.79 -13.63 3.42
N LEU A 130 -4.90 -14.86 3.86
CA LEU A 130 -4.13 -15.37 4.99
C LEU A 130 -2.63 -15.42 4.66
N PRO A 131 -1.74 -15.32 5.67
CA PRO A 131 -0.31 -15.47 5.44
C PRO A 131 0.03 -16.82 4.81
N GLY A 132 0.76 -16.79 3.68
CA GLY A 132 1.12 -18.00 2.93
C GLY A 132 0.13 -18.41 1.84
N ASP A 133 -1.10 -17.93 1.89
CA ASP A 133 -2.11 -18.22 0.85
C ASP A 133 -1.97 -17.30 -0.37
N ALA A 134 -2.57 -17.73 -1.48
CA ALA A 134 -2.62 -16.95 -2.70
C ALA A 134 -3.42 -15.65 -2.50
N PRO A 135 -2.98 -14.51 -3.10
CA PRO A 135 -3.75 -13.28 -3.08
C PRO A 135 -5.13 -13.45 -3.73
N THR A 136 -6.14 -12.84 -3.15
CA THR A 136 -7.54 -12.94 -3.61
C THR A 136 -7.83 -11.95 -4.74
N THR A 137 -8.65 -12.38 -5.71
CA THR A 137 -9.07 -11.55 -6.85
C THR A 137 -10.55 -11.22 -6.87
N ASP A 138 -11.34 -11.81 -5.96
CA ASP A 138 -12.77 -11.55 -5.81
C ASP A 138 -13.21 -11.63 -4.35
N ASP A 139 -14.40 -11.10 -4.07
CA ASP A 139 -15.00 -11.09 -2.75
C ASP A 139 -15.30 -12.49 -2.21
N ALA A 140 -15.67 -13.44 -3.07
CA ALA A 140 -15.90 -14.82 -2.63
C ALA A 140 -14.61 -15.46 -2.08
N SER A 141 -13.49 -15.26 -2.75
CA SER A 141 -12.17 -15.71 -2.27
C SER A 141 -11.75 -15.04 -0.97
N VAL A 142 -12.06 -13.74 -0.80
CA VAL A 142 -11.83 -13.03 0.47
C VAL A 142 -12.66 -13.64 1.59
N LEU A 143 -13.97 -13.89 1.34
CA LEU A 143 -14.87 -14.50 2.32
C LEU A 143 -14.43 -15.92 2.68
N ALA A 144 -13.95 -16.70 1.72
CA ALA A 144 -13.43 -18.05 1.98
C ALA A 144 -12.23 -18.04 2.94
N GLN A 145 -11.33 -17.08 2.81
CA GLN A 145 -10.12 -17.00 3.65
C GLN A 145 -10.33 -16.21 4.96
N LEU A 146 -11.10 -15.12 4.92
CA LEU A 146 -11.22 -14.14 6.02
C LEU A 146 -12.66 -14.03 6.58
N GLY A 147 -13.55 -14.96 6.24
CA GLY A 147 -14.95 -14.94 6.67
C GLY A 147 -15.13 -14.91 8.19
N HIS A 148 -14.19 -15.46 8.97
CA HIS A 148 -14.18 -15.37 10.42
C HIS A 148 -14.13 -13.91 10.92
N ALA A 149 -13.40 -13.04 10.23
CA ALA A 149 -13.29 -11.63 10.58
C ALA A 149 -14.58 -10.86 10.21
N VAL A 150 -15.27 -11.28 9.14
CA VAL A 150 -16.60 -10.74 8.78
C VAL A 150 -17.62 -11.12 9.85
N THR A 151 -17.68 -12.39 10.24
CA THR A 151 -18.60 -12.89 11.28
C THR A 151 -18.36 -12.21 12.63
N SER A 152 -17.09 -11.87 12.93
CA SER A 152 -16.71 -11.13 14.15
C SER A 152 -16.95 -9.62 14.06
N GLY A 153 -17.47 -9.10 12.94
CA GLY A 153 -17.72 -7.68 12.75
C GLY A 153 -16.47 -6.79 12.60
N LEU A 154 -15.31 -7.39 12.31
CA LEU A 154 -14.03 -6.68 12.16
C LEU A 154 -13.73 -6.28 10.72
N LEU A 155 -14.33 -6.99 9.75
CA LEU A 155 -14.08 -6.85 8.32
C LEU A 155 -15.38 -6.67 7.54
N LEU A 156 -15.43 -5.65 6.70
CA LEU A 156 -16.45 -5.51 5.66
C LEU A 156 -15.81 -5.84 4.31
N VAL A 157 -16.54 -6.53 3.45
CA VAL A 157 -16.06 -6.88 2.11
C VAL A 157 -16.90 -6.14 1.07
N LEU A 158 -16.25 -5.29 0.26
CA LEU A 158 -16.91 -4.66 -0.87
C LEU A 158 -17.01 -5.68 -2.01
N PRO A 159 -18.22 -6.03 -2.48
CA PRO A 159 -18.37 -6.95 -3.59
C PRO A 159 -17.66 -6.47 -4.85
N GLY A 160 -17.05 -7.41 -5.60
CA GLY A 160 -16.37 -7.08 -6.84
C GLY A 160 -15.25 -8.03 -7.23
N LYS A 161 -14.49 -7.61 -8.25
CA LYS A 161 -13.35 -8.37 -8.78
C LYS A 161 -12.16 -7.48 -9.03
N SER A 162 -10.96 -8.01 -8.84
CA SER A 162 -9.69 -7.44 -9.24
C SER A 162 -9.13 -8.21 -10.45
N PRO A 163 -8.37 -7.56 -11.34
CA PRO A 163 -7.84 -8.23 -12.54
C PRO A 163 -6.75 -9.26 -12.27
N GLY A 164 -6.16 -9.29 -11.08
CA GLY A 164 -5.00 -10.13 -10.78
C GLY A 164 -3.71 -9.61 -11.44
N GLY A 165 -2.75 -10.51 -11.65
CA GLY A 165 -1.49 -10.24 -12.32
C GLY A 165 -0.36 -9.87 -11.37
N LEU A 166 0.58 -9.03 -11.82
CA LEU A 166 1.72 -8.63 -11.00
C LEU A 166 1.33 -7.57 -9.94
N PRO A 167 1.92 -7.63 -8.76
CA PRO A 167 1.77 -6.57 -7.76
C PRO A 167 2.44 -5.27 -8.21
N SER A 168 2.32 -4.21 -7.41
CA SER A 168 3.08 -2.98 -7.64
C SER A 168 4.58 -3.22 -7.50
N THR A 169 5.39 -2.52 -8.31
CA THR A 169 6.83 -2.41 -8.09
C THR A 169 7.08 -1.58 -6.84
N LEU A 170 7.99 -2.01 -5.98
CA LEU A 170 8.40 -1.27 -4.77
C LEU A 170 9.84 -0.79 -4.93
N VAL A 171 10.01 0.51 -4.87
CA VAL A 171 11.32 1.18 -4.95
C VAL A 171 11.61 1.86 -3.62
N ASP A 172 12.74 1.55 -3.03
CA ASP A 172 13.30 2.25 -1.88
C ASP A 172 14.18 3.40 -2.41
N VAL A 173 13.79 4.64 -2.09
CA VAL A 173 14.43 5.82 -2.64
C VAL A 173 15.29 6.50 -1.57
N GLY A 174 16.60 6.40 -1.75
CA GLY A 174 17.59 7.12 -0.96
C GLY A 174 18.04 8.44 -1.60
N ARG A 175 18.84 9.22 -0.89
CA ARG A 175 19.36 10.53 -1.39
C ARG A 175 20.28 10.37 -2.61
N GLU A 176 21.14 9.36 -2.59
CA GLU A 176 22.13 9.15 -3.67
C GLU A 176 21.79 7.94 -4.55
N ARG A 177 21.22 6.92 -3.95
CA ARG A 177 20.92 5.66 -4.60
C ARG A 177 19.54 5.17 -4.26
N SER A 178 18.90 4.54 -5.22
CA SER A 178 17.60 3.90 -5.07
C SER A 178 17.71 2.41 -5.37
N ARG A 179 16.85 1.61 -4.76
CA ARG A 179 16.86 0.15 -4.90
C ARG A 179 15.46 -0.36 -5.21
N ILE A 180 15.34 -1.29 -6.15
CA ILE A 180 14.11 -2.06 -6.32
C ILE A 180 14.08 -3.16 -5.24
N VAL A 181 13.14 -3.02 -4.31
CA VAL A 181 12.88 -4.02 -3.26
C VAL A 181 12.07 -5.19 -3.82
N ARG A 182 11.16 -4.89 -4.75
CA ARG A 182 10.34 -5.88 -5.44
C ARG A 182 9.99 -5.36 -6.82
N GLU A 183 10.34 -6.11 -7.86
CA GLU A 183 9.85 -5.83 -9.20
C GLU A 183 8.41 -6.34 -9.36
N GLY A 184 7.59 -5.55 -10.01
CA GLY A 184 6.19 -5.84 -10.25
C GLY A 184 5.76 -5.31 -11.61
N ARG A 185 4.60 -4.65 -11.67
CA ARG A 185 4.00 -4.19 -12.93
C ARG A 185 4.79 -3.08 -13.64
N VAL A 186 5.55 -2.26 -12.91
CA VAL A 186 6.45 -1.25 -13.49
C VAL A 186 7.83 -1.91 -13.68
N PRO A 187 8.32 -2.04 -14.93
CA PRO A 187 9.61 -2.67 -15.21
C PRO A 187 10.79 -1.88 -14.63
N ARG A 188 11.86 -2.57 -14.23
CA ARG A 188 13.11 -1.99 -13.76
C ARG A 188 13.66 -0.91 -14.71
N ALA A 189 13.64 -1.17 -16.01
CA ALA A 189 14.13 -0.22 -17.02
C ALA A 189 13.40 1.12 -16.96
N ARG A 190 12.08 1.11 -16.74
CA ARG A 190 11.28 2.34 -16.62
C ARG A 190 11.59 3.10 -15.34
N VAL A 191 11.80 2.41 -14.22
CA VAL A 191 12.24 3.04 -12.96
C VAL A 191 13.61 3.70 -13.14
N ALA A 192 14.57 3.00 -13.75
CA ALA A 192 15.91 3.52 -14.00
C ALA A 192 15.90 4.76 -14.91
N GLU A 193 15.11 4.73 -15.99
CA GLU A 193 14.94 5.86 -16.90
C GLU A 193 14.45 7.12 -16.16
N VAL A 194 13.39 6.99 -15.36
CA VAL A 194 12.83 8.11 -14.61
C VAL A 194 13.79 8.64 -13.56
N LEU A 195 14.46 7.77 -12.81
CA LEU A 195 15.44 8.19 -11.81
C LEU A 195 16.60 8.96 -12.44
N ALA A 196 17.07 8.54 -13.62
CA ALA A 196 18.14 9.21 -14.35
C ALA A 196 17.78 10.67 -14.71
N THR A 197 16.51 10.96 -15.02
CA THR A 197 16.06 12.33 -15.30
C THR A 197 16.16 13.26 -14.08
N ALA A 198 16.11 12.69 -12.88
CA ALA A 198 16.26 13.41 -11.61
C ALA A 198 17.70 13.38 -11.07
N GLY A 199 18.67 12.91 -11.84
CA GLY A 199 20.07 12.78 -11.42
C GLY A 199 20.29 11.69 -10.34
N ALA A 200 19.30 10.85 -10.06
CA ALA A 200 19.37 9.75 -9.12
C ALA A 200 19.79 8.45 -9.82
N ARG A 201 20.42 7.55 -9.07
CA ARG A 201 20.88 6.25 -9.61
C ARG A 201 20.09 5.10 -9.01
N LEU A 202 19.77 4.12 -9.85
CA LEU A 202 19.25 2.84 -9.42
C LEU A 202 20.41 1.87 -9.22
N ASP A 203 20.47 1.21 -8.07
CA ASP A 203 21.49 0.20 -7.78
C ASP A 203 21.36 -0.98 -8.75
N GLU A 204 22.52 -1.45 -9.25
CA GLU A 204 22.60 -2.63 -10.12
C GLU A 204 22.40 -3.94 -9.35
N ALA A 205 22.56 -3.92 -8.03
CA ALA A 205 22.46 -5.11 -7.19
C ALA A 205 21.07 -5.75 -7.30
N GLY A 206 21.09 -7.03 -7.58
CA GLY A 206 19.91 -7.86 -7.80
C GLY A 206 18.95 -7.86 -6.60
N LEU A 207 17.73 -8.30 -6.89
CA LEU A 207 16.72 -8.65 -5.88
C LEU A 207 17.38 -9.57 -4.82
N PRO A 208 17.18 -9.33 -3.52
CA PRO A 208 17.55 -10.31 -2.52
C PRO A 208 16.83 -11.62 -2.84
N SER A 209 17.58 -12.70 -2.90
CA SER A 209 17.14 -14.08 -3.13
C SER A 209 16.09 -14.51 -2.11
#